data_119b26fd98d5cb2821633ed67b63629f
#
_entry.id   119b26fd98d5cb2821633ed67b63629f
#
_cell.length_a   1.000
_cell.length_b   1.000
_cell.length_c   1.000
_cell.angle_alpha   90.00
_cell.angle_beta   90.00
_cell.angle_gamma   90.00
#
_symmetry.space_group_name_H-M   'P 1'
#
loop_
_entity.id
_entity.type
_entity.pdbx_description
1 polymer ?
#
loop_
_entity_poly.entity_id
_entity_poly.type
_entity_poly.pdbx_seq_one_letter_code
_entity_poly.pdbx_strand_id
1 'polypeptide(L)' 'MPVKKIQVGQVWKKDEGGESFLVTKIYNEALATYALLRKTGAEGERPVRVKVSKTGTVAELPGFTYMQDSGNF' A
#
# COMPACT_ATOMS: atom_id res chain seq x y z
N MET A 1 9.54 -1.91 -5.83
CA MET A 1 9.44 -1.36 -7.16
C MET A 1 8.33 -0.32 -7.22
N PRO A 2 8.60 0.91 -7.65
CA PRO A 2 7.53 1.91 -7.72
C PRO A 2 6.53 1.60 -8.83
N VAL A 3 5.31 2.06 -8.63
CA VAL A 3 4.23 1.88 -9.60
C VAL A 3 3.69 3.24 -10.00
N LYS A 4 2.99 3.31 -11.11
CA LYS A 4 2.42 4.58 -11.56
C LYS A 4 1.29 5.03 -10.65
N LYS A 5 0.59 4.10 -10.02
CA LYS A 5 -0.57 4.42 -9.21
C LYS A 5 -0.76 3.38 -8.12
N ILE A 6 -1.06 3.84 -6.92
CA ILE A 6 -1.43 2.95 -5.84
C ILE A 6 -2.92 2.63 -5.99
N GLN A 7 -3.26 1.36 -5.97
CA GLN A 7 -4.64 0.92 -6.14
C GLN A 7 -5.04 -0.12 -5.10
N VAL A 8 -6.32 -0.15 -4.79
CA VAL A 8 -6.88 -1.20 -3.95
C VAL A 8 -6.64 -2.54 -4.65
N GLY A 9 -6.18 -3.51 -3.88
CA GLY A 9 -5.87 -4.83 -4.42
C GLY A 9 -4.41 -5.10 -4.63
N GLN A 10 -3.57 -4.09 -4.54
CA GLN A 10 -2.14 -4.29 -4.65
C GLN A 10 -1.60 -4.91 -3.36
N VAL A 11 -0.57 -5.73 -3.51
CA VAL A 11 0.13 -6.31 -2.37
C VAL A 11 1.52 -5.68 -2.30
N TRP A 12 1.87 -5.19 -1.13
CA TRP A 12 3.15 -4.56 -0.87
C TRP A 12 3.85 -5.30 0.25
N LYS A 13 5.16 -5.39 0.16
CA LYS A 13 5.97 -6.04 1.18
C LYS A 13 6.64 -4.97 2.03
N LYS A 14 6.53 -5.11 3.34
CA LYS A 14 7.22 -4.20 4.25
C LYS A 14 8.72 -4.49 4.16
N ASP A 15 9.52 -3.45 3.91
CA ASP A 15 10.96 -3.62 3.75
C ASP A 15 11.62 -4.17 5.00
N GLU A 16 11.17 -3.70 6.15
CA GLU A 16 11.66 -4.19 7.42
C GLU A 16 10.76 -5.30 7.92
N GLY A 17 11.27 -6.48 8.05
CA GLY A 17 10.51 -7.63 8.52
C GLY A 17 9.92 -8.50 7.42
N GLY A 18 9.75 -7.97 6.21
CA GLY A 18 9.30 -8.75 5.07
C GLY A 18 7.84 -9.18 5.07
N GLU A 19 7.01 -8.54 5.88
CA GLU A 19 5.59 -8.89 5.93
C GLU A 19 4.84 -8.32 4.74
N SER A 20 3.85 -9.08 4.27
CA SER A 20 3.03 -8.66 3.12
C SER A 20 1.78 -7.94 3.59
N PHE A 21 1.41 -6.88 2.87
CA PHE A 21 0.23 -6.09 3.16
C PHE A 21 -0.60 -5.90 1.92
N LEU A 22 -1.92 -5.89 2.10
CA LEU A 22 -2.88 -5.68 1.03
C LEU A 22 -3.46 -4.27 1.14
N VAL A 23 -3.46 -3.53 0.04
CA VAL A 23 -4.09 -2.21 -0.01
C VAL A 23 -5.61 -2.41 -0.02
N THR A 24 -6.28 -1.94 1.03
CA THR A 24 -7.72 -2.12 1.17
C THR A 24 -8.52 -0.86 0.90
N LYS A 25 -7.91 0.31 1.05
CA LYS A 25 -8.60 1.56 0.82
C LYS A 25 -7.59 2.66 0.50
N ILE A 26 -7.99 3.59 -0.34
CA ILE A 26 -7.20 4.76 -0.67
C ILE A 26 -8.10 5.98 -0.52
N TYR A 27 -7.61 7.01 0.13
CA TYR A 27 -8.37 8.23 0.31
C TYR A 27 -7.46 9.44 0.37
N ASN A 28 -8.07 10.60 0.11
CA ASN A 28 -7.36 11.86 0.19
C ASN A 28 -7.78 12.60 1.45
N GLU A 29 -6.81 13.21 2.11
CA GLU A 29 -7.06 13.99 3.30
C GLU A 29 -6.10 15.18 3.30
N ALA A 30 -6.62 16.40 3.39
CA ALA A 30 -5.81 17.63 3.39
C ALA A 30 -4.90 17.65 2.17
N LEU A 31 -4.59 17.64 1.30
CA LEU A 31 -3.68 17.67 0.15
C LEU A 31 -2.77 16.45 0.07
N ALA A 32 -3.07 15.41 0.84
CA ALA A 32 -2.27 14.20 0.80
C ALA A 32 -3.15 12.99 0.50
N THR A 33 -2.53 11.96 -0.06
CA THR A 33 -3.20 10.70 -0.35
C THR A 33 -2.68 9.65 0.61
N TYR A 34 -3.58 8.87 1.18
CA TYR A 34 -3.23 7.81 2.13
C TYR A 34 -3.76 6.48 1.65
N ALA A 35 -3.01 5.44 1.92
CA ALA A 35 -3.42 4.07 1.66
C ALA A 35 -3.59 3.34 2.99
N LEU A 36 -4.66 2.58 3.12
CA LEU A 36 -4.85 1.69 4.25
C LEU A 36 -4.43 0.31 3.84
N LEU A 37 -3.54 -0.26 4.61
CA LEU A 37 -2.95 -1.56 4.34
C LEU A 37 -3.35 -2.53 5.44
N ARG A 38 -3.72 -3.75 5.04
CA ARG A 38 -4.02 -4.82 5.99
C ARG A 38 -2.96 -5.90 5.85
N LYS A 39 -2.37 -6.32 6.95
CA LYS A 39 -1.41 -7.40 6.93
C LYS A 39 -2.11 -8.69 6.50
N THR A 40 -1.53 -9.37 5.51
CA THR A 40 -2.13 -10.60 5.00
C THR A 40 -2.08 -11.68 6.09
N GLY A 41 -3.20 -12.39 6.23
CA GLY A 41 -3.29 -13.43 7.25
C GLY A 41 -3.58 -12.94 8.66
N ALA A 42 -3.75 -11.63 8.85
CA ALA A 42 -4.00 -11.06 10.17
C ALA A 42 -5.26 -10.22 10.16
N GLU A 43 -6.39 -10.83 9.92
CA GLU A 43 -7.66 -10.14 9.75
C GLU A 43 -8.13 -9.36 10.96
N GLY A 44 -7.69 -9.74 12.14
CA GLY A 44 -8.09 -9.05 13.36
C GLY A 44 -7.25 -7.82 13.68
N GLU A 45 -6.20 -7.56 12.93
CA GLU A 45 -5.36 -6.42 13.19
C GLU A 45 -5.90 -5.14 12.56
N ARG A 46 -5.55 -4.01 13.15
CA ARG A 46 -5.95 -2.72 12.62
C ARG A 46 -5.21 -2.42 11.32
N PRO A 47 -5.86 -1.77 10.36
CA PRO A 47 -5.18 -1.34 9.16
C PRO A 47 -4.05 -0.36 9.48
N VAL A 48 -2.99 -0.41 8.68
CA VAL A 48 -1.90 0.53 8.78
C VAL A 48 -2.13 1.64 7.76
N ARG A 49 -2.05 2.89 8.20
CA ARG A 49 -2.20 4.03 7.31
C ARG A 49 -0.83 4.49 6.85
N VAL A 50 -0.64 4.56 5.56
CA VAL A 50 0.63 5.00 4.97
C VAL A 50 0.36 6.13 3.99
N LYS A 51 1.12 7.21 4.11
CA LYS A 51 1.03 8.32 3.19
C LYS A 51 1.67 7.92 1.86
N VAL A 52 0.95 8.09 0.78
CA VAL A 52 1.46 7.79 -0.55
C VAL A 52 2.48 8.85 -0.95
N SER A 53 3.64 8.43 -1.41
CA SER A 53 4.67 9.32 -1.92
C SER A 53 4.65 9.28 -3.44
N LYS A 54 4.68 10.45 -4.07
CA LYS A 54 4.72 10.53 -5.52
C LYS A 54 5.99 11.24 -5.95
N THR A 55 6.67 10.67 -6.94
CA THR A 55 7.88 11.25 -7.51
C THR A 55 7.74 11.16 -9.02
N GLY A 56 7.60 12.30 -9.67
CA GLY A 56 7.36 12.33 -11.11
C GLY A 56 6.05 11.62 -11.46
N THR A 57 6.12 10.59 -12.26
CA THR A 57 4.93 9.83 -12.69
C THR A 57 4.70 8.55 -11.92
N VAL A 58 5.51 8.30 -10.89
CA VAL A 58 5.39 7.06 -10.11
C VAL A 58 4.92 7.35 -8.70
N ALA A 59 4.29 6.38 -8.09
CA ALA A 59 3.83 6.45 -6.72
C ALA A 59 4.41 5.29 -5.93
N GLU A 60 4.65 5.51 -4.65
CA GLU A 60 5.18 4.45 -3.80
C GLU A 60 4.73 4.62 -2.36
N LEU A 61 4.86 3.56 -1.59
CA LEU A 61 4.56 3.57 -0.17
C LEU A 61 5.89 3.52 0.57
N PRO A 62 6.27 4.60 1.27
CA PRO A 62 7.56 4.63 1.99
C PRO A 62 7.66 3.46 2.96
N GLY A 63 8.78 2.75 2.93
CA GLY A 63 9.00 1.59 3.77
C GLY A 63 8.42 0.29 3.24
N PHE A 64 7.85 0.32 2.04
CA PHE A 64 7.26 -0.84 1.40
C PHE A 64 7.76 -0.99 -0.02
N THR A 65 7.72 -2.22 -0.52
CA THR A 65 8.08 -2.54 -1.90
C THR A 65 6.90 -3.22 -2.57
N TYR A 66 6.55 -2.75 -3.76
CA TYR A 66 5.46 -3.32 -4.51
C TYR A 66 5.77 -4.77 -4.89
N MET A 67 4.83 -5.66 -4.68
CA MET A 67 4.98 -7.06 -5.04
C MET A 67 4.13 -7.44 -6.24
N GLN A 68 2.85 -7.19 -6.18
CA GLN A 68 1.95 -7.63 -7.25
C GLN A 68 0.55 -7.10 -7.05
N ASP A 69 -0.25 -7.18 -8.08
CA ASP A 69 -1.67 -6.95 -7.97
C ASP A 69 -2.33 -8.26 -7.58
N SER A 70 -3.22 -8.20 -6.59
CA SER A 70 -4.01 -9.36 -6.26
C SER A 70 -5.28 -9.31 -7.10
N GLY A 71 -5.16 -9.52 -8.37
CA GLY A 71 -6.21 -9.24 -9.35
C GLY A 71 -7.53 -10.00 -9.24
N ASN A 72 -7.70 -10.81 -8.24
CA ASN A 72 -8.88 -11.67 -8.11
C ASN A 72 -9.73 -11.33 -6.90
N PHE A 73 -10.18 -10.13 -6.84
CA PHE A 73 -11.12 -9.75 -5.79
C PHE A 73 -12.53 -9.91 -6.26
#